data_4b1dcb44b0d01c2cc2bbbbe0fbb899b7
#
_entry.id   4b1dcb44b0d01c2cc2bbbbe0fbb899b7
#
_cell.length_a   1.000
_cell.length_b   1.000
_cell.length_c   1.000
_cell.angle_alpha   90.00
_cell.angle_beta   90.00
_cell.angle_gamma   90.00
#
_symmetry.space_group_name_H-M   'P 1'
#
loop_
_entity.id
_entity.type
_entity.pdbx_description
1 polymer ?
#
loop_
_entity_poly.entity_id
_entity_poly.type
_entity_poly.pdbx_seq_one_letter_code
_entity_poly.pdbx_strand_id
1 'polypeptide(L)'
;MATGKERFAELLDSGDFAMITSFRQTYIDVLELYYFVGRMPEAVQCFADDNDFAEVRTIQKRILAAYEQDFSKHAPHELVPKLCMLWNSIPSQLAKENKKFLYGLVRDGGRAKEYETAILWLTDCGLVYKIIRADIGIRDEWHPTDNA
;
A
#
# COMPACT_ATOMS: atom_id res chain seq x y z
N MET A 1 12.68 -8.94 -15.66
CA MET A 1 11.27 -8.85 -15.23
C MET A 1 10.66 -10.25 -15.23
N ALA A 2 10.07 -10.68 -14.12
CA ALA A 2 9.60 -12.06 -13.95
C ALA A 2 8.43 -12.49 -14.86
N THR A 3 7.83 -11.57 -15.62
CA THR A 3 6.60 -11.84 -16.40
C THR A 3 6.79 -11.87 -17.91
N GLY A 4 8.03 -11.75 -18.43
CA GLY A 4 8.32 -11.77 -19.88
C GLY A 4 7.69 -10.62 -20.69
N LYS A 5 7.24 -9.54 -20.02
CA LYS A 5 6.58 -8.39 -20.66
C LYS A 5 7.53 -7.19 -20.85
N GLU A 6 8.78 -7.46 -21.17
CA GLU A 6 9.84 -6.45 -21.33
C GLU A 6 9.51 -5.40 -22.40
N ARG A 7 8.92 -5.84 -23.54
CA ARG A 7 8.51 -4.91 -24.61
C ARG A 7 7.48 -3.88 -24.17
N PHE A 8 6.59 -4.22 -23.22
CA PHE A 8 5.65 -3.25 -22.67
C PHE A 8 6.32 -2.25 -21.74
N ALA A 9 7.37 -2.64 -21.03
CA ALA A 9 8.16 -1.72 -20.22
C ALA A 9 8.95 -0.75 -21.11
N GLU A 10 9.58 -1.25 -22.16
CA GLU A 10 10.29 -0.42 -23.15
C GLU A 10 9.35 0.58 -23.83
N LEU A 11 8.10 0.18 -24.13
CA LEU A 11 7.10 1.08 -24.68
C LEU A 11 6.70 2.18 -23.70
N LEU A 12 6.56 1.88 -22.39
CA LEU A 12 6.31 2.90 -21.38
C LEU A 12 7.46 3.90 -21.29
N ASP A 13 8.69 3.43 -21.32
CA ASP A 13 9.89 4.27 -21.25
C ASP A 13 10.06 5.13 -22.51
N SER A 14 9.54 4.70 -23.66
CA SER A 14 9.58 5.48 -24.90
C SER A 14 8.75 6.76 -24.89
N GLY A 15 7.73 6.85 -24.01
CA GLY A 15 6.80 7.98 -23.94
C GLY A 15 5.86 8.11 -25.15
N ASP A 16 5.74 7.06 -25.99
CA ASP A 16 4.75 7.04 -27.08
C ASP A 16 3.33 6.84 -26.54
N PHE A 17 2.70 7.94 -26.16
CA PHE A 17 1.36 7.92 -25.56
C PHE A 17 0.28 7.33 -26.46
N ALA A 18 0.39 7.47 -27.78
CA ALA A 18 -0.57 6.91 -28.72
C ALA A 18 -0.53 5.37 -28.70
N MET A 19 0.70 4.83 -28.76
CA MET A 19 0.93 3.39 -28.69
C MET A 19 0.59 2.85 -27.30
N ILE A 20 0.99 3.53 -26.21
CA ILE A 20 0.64 3.17 -24.82
C ILE A 20 -0.86 3.09 -24.65
N THR A 21 -1.61 4.06 -25.18
CA THR A 21 -3.08 4.08 -25.11
C THR A 21 -3.71 2.89 -25.84
N SER A 22 -3.14 2.47 -26.95
CA SER A 22 -3.61 1.29 -27.71
C SER A 22 -3.51 -0.01 -26.90
N PHE A 23 -2.57 -0.09 -25.97
CA PHE A 23 -2.37 -1.24 -25.07
C PHE A 23 -2.87 -1.01 -23.64
N ARG A 24 -3.73 0.00 -23.42
CA ARG A 24 -4.20 0.41 -22.10
C ARG A 24 -4.69 -0.75 -21.25
N GLN A 25 -5.52 -1.63 -21.82
CA GLN A 25 -6.07 -2.76 -21.06
C GLN A 25 -4.98 -3.71 -20.58
N THR A 26 -4.01 -4.02 -21.43
CA THR A 26 -2.85 -4.86 -21.04
C THR A 26 -2.08 -4.26 -19.88
N TYR A 27 -1.89 -2.93 -19.84
CA TYR A 27 -1.23 -2.27 -18.72
C TYR A 27 -2.07 -2.31 -17.44
N ILE A 28 -3.39 -2.16 -17.55
CA ILE A 28 -4.30 -2.29 -16.40
C ILE A 28 -4.22 -3.71 -15.83
N ASP A 29 -4.31 -4.74 -16.68
CA ASP A 29 -4.26 -6.14 -16.25
C ASP A 29 -2.92 -6.45 -15.52
N VAL A 30 -1.80 -5.93 -16.04
CA VAL A 30 -0.47 -6.08 -15.41
C VAL A 30 -0.40 -5.33 -14.09
N LEU A 31 -1.01 -4.16 -14.00
CA LEU A 31 -1.06 -3.36 -12.77
C LEU A 31 -1.92 -4.04 -11.70
N GLU A 32 -3.06 -4.60 -12.06
CA GLU A 32 -3.92 -5.39 -11.16
C GLU A 32 -3.16 -6.61 -10.63
N LEU A 33 -2.46 -7.32 -11.52
CA LEU A 33 -1.60 -8.43 -11.15
C LEU A 33 -0.49 -8.01 -10.18
N TYR A 34 0.16 -6.89 -10.45
CA TYR A 34 1.19 -6.32 -9.58
C TYR A 34 0.64 -5.99 -8.19
N TYR A 35 -0.57 -5.42 -8.11
CA TYR A 35 -1.21 -5.15 -6.82
C TYR A 35 -1.59 -6.43 -6.06
N PHE A 36 -1.96 -7.48 -6.78
CA PHE A 36 -2.29 -8.77 -6.17
C PHE A 36 -1.05 -9.52 -5.65
N VAL A 37 -0.05 -9.69 -6.50
CA VAL A 37 1.18 -10.45 -6.17
C VAL A 37 2.08 -9.67 -5.21
N GLY A 38 2.13 -8.35 -5.36
CA GLY A 38 2.99 -7.48 -4.58
C GLY A 38 4.45 -7.51 -5.05
N ARG A 39 5.34 -7.14 -4.12
CA ARG A 39 6.78 -7.00 -4.41
C ARG A 39 7.67 -7.93 -3.55
N MET A 40 7.07 -8.80 -2.75
CA MET A 40 7.84 -9.75 -1.95
C MET A 40 8.47 -10.82 -2.85
N PRO A 41 9.79 -11.00 -2.82
CA PRO A 41 10.50 -11.88 -3.78
C PRO A 41 9.93 -13.28 -3.85
N GLU A 42 9.59 -13.88 -2.72
CA GLU A 42 9.04 -15.23 -2.65
C GLU A 42 7.66 -15.33 -3.33
N ALA A 43 6.78 -14.35 -3.10
CA ALA A 43 5.47 -14.30 -3.75
C ALA A 43 5.58 -14.08 -5.26
N VAL A 44 6.51 -13.22 -5.69
CA VAL A 44 6.80 -12.96 -7.10
C VAL A 44 7.36 -14.19 -7.79
N GLN A 45 8.29 -14.88 -7.13
CA GLN A 45 8.90 -16.11 -7.67
C GLN A 45 7.85 -17.23 -7.83
N CYS A 46 7.05 -17.49 -6.79
CA CYS A 46 5.98 -18.47 -6.83
C CYS A 46 4.99 -18.19 -7.98
N PHE A 47 4.60 -16.92 -8.15
CA PHE A 47 3.72 -16.55 -9.26
C PHE A 47 4.38 -16.72 -10.62
N ALA A 48 5.67 -16.41 -10.75
CA ALA A 48 6.39 -16.54 -12.01
C ALA A 48 6.58 -18.00 -12.44
N ASP A 49 6.75 -18.91 -11.48
CA ASP A 49 6.99 -20.33 -11.75
C ASP A 49 5.69 -21.09 -12.00
N ASP A 50 4.68 -20.88 -11.13
CA ASP A 50 3.50 -21.76 -11.07
C ASP A 50 2.19 -21.05 -11.47
N ASN A 51 2.18 -19.72 -11.54
CA ASN A 51 0.98 -18.90 -11.76
C ASN A 51 -0.16 -19.21 -10.76
N ASP A 52 0.22 -19.64 -9.53
CA ASP A 52 -0.72 -20.04 -8.48
C ASP A 52 -1.03 -18.90 -7.53
N PHE A 53 -2.20 -18.29 -7.71
CA PHE A 53 -2.70 -17.20 -6.86
C PHE A 53 -3.01 -17.64 -5.42
N ALA A 54 -3.38 -18.90 -5.20
CA ALA A 54 -3.70 -19.40 -3.88
C ALA A 54 -2.43 -19.55 -3.05
N GLU A 55 -1.36 -20.07 -3.66
CA GLU A 55 -0.07 -20.21 -2.99
C GLU A 55 0.58 -18.83 -2.76
N VAL A 56 0.51 -17.90 -3.72
CA VAL A 56 0.91 -16.49 -3.52
C VAL A 56 0.23 -15.92 -2.28
N ARG A 57 -1.07 -16.14 -2.12
CA ARG A 57 -1.82 -15.65 -0.95
C ARG A 57 -1.37 -16.29 0.35
N THR A 58 -1.02 -17.56 0.31
CA THR A 58 -0.47 -18.31 1.46
C THR A 58 0.87 -17.73 1.89
N ILE A 59 1.77 -17.48 0.95
CA ILE A 59 3.06 -16.84 1.18
C ILE A 59 2.87 -15.44 1.80
N GLN A 60 2.00 -14.61 1.23
CA GLN A 60 1.72 -13.28 1.75
C GLN A 60 1.23 -13.31 3.21
N LYS A 61 0.29 -14.20 3.53
CA LYS A 61 -0.22 -14.36 4.91
C LYS A 61 0.89 -14.80 5.87
N ARG A 62 1.77 -15.70 5.44
CA ARG A 62 2.92 -16.15 6.24
C ARG A 62 3.88 -14.99 6.54
N ILE A 63 4.17 -14.16 5.54
CA ILE A 63 5.02 -12.97 5.71
C ILE A 63 4.39 -12.00 6.71
N LEU A 64 3.09 -11.70 6.58
CA LEU A 64 2.39 -10.80 7.51
C LEU A 64 2.39 -11.35 8.95
N ALA A 65 2.19 -12.65 9.12
CA ALA A 65 2.25 -13.31 10.43
C ALA A 65 3.66 -13.26 11.04
N ALA A 66 4.70 -13.38 10.22
CA ALA A 66 6.09 -13.24 10.67
C ALA A 66 6.38 -11.83 11.20
N TYR A 67 5.90 -10.79 10.54
CA TYR A 67 6.00 -9.40 11.04
C TYR A 67 5.30 -9.23 12.40
N GLU A 68 4.12 -9.80 12.57
CA GLU A 68 3.39 -9.73 13.84
C GLU A 68 4.13 -10.44 14.98
N GLN A 69 4.78 -11.58 14.70
CA GLN A 69 5.62 -12.26 15.67
C GLN A 69 6.87 -11.44 16.04
N ASP A 70 7.43 -10.69 15.10
CA ASP A 70 8.60 -9.86 15.34
C ASP A 70 8.32 -8.67 16.26
N PHE A 71 7.06 -8.21 16.35
CA PHE A 71 6.68 -7.17 17.33
C PHE A 71 7.01 -7.60 18.77
N SER A 72 6.73 -8.83 19.13
CA SER A 72 7.03 -9.35 20.49
C SER A 72 8.52 -9.51 20.76
N LYS A 73 9.37 -9.61 19.74
CA LYS A 73 10.82 -9.75 19.88
C LYS A 73 11.54 -8.39 19.97
N HIS A 74 11.04 -7.40 19.25
CA HIS A 74 11.78 -6.16 19.01
C HIS A 74 11.13 -4.91 19.59
N ALA A 75 9.84 -4.94 19.87
CA ALA A 75 9.15 -3.80 20.47
C ALA A 75 9.13 -3.87 22.02
N PRO A 76 9.03 -2.72 22.71
CA PRO A 76 8.76 -2.70 24.14
C PRO A 76 7.50 -3.47 24.48
N HIS A 77 7.54 -4.31 25.52
CA HIS A 77 6.44 -5.20 25.90
C HIS A 77 5.09 -4.50 26.07
N GLU A 78 5.12 -3.29 26.61
CA GLU A 78 3.92 -2.46 26.83
C GLU A 78 3.29 -1.99 25.50
N LEU A 79 4.08 -1.95 24.42
CA LEU A 79 3.65 -1.45 23.13
C LEU A 79 3.07 -2.55 22.25
N VAL A 80 3.49 -3.80 22.44
CA VAL A 80 3.11 -4.96 21.60
C VAL A 80 1.58 -5.08 21.41
N PRO A 81 0.74 -5.00 22.45
CA PRO A 81 -0.71 -5.10 22.26
C PRO A 81 -1.28 -4.00 21.35
N LYS A 82 -0.74 -2.78 21.46
CA LYS A 82 -1.17 -1.65 20.62
C LYS A 82 -0.71 -1.80 19.18
N LEU A 83 0.51 -2.33 18.97
CA LEU A 83 1.04 -2.65 17.65
C LEU A 83 0.18 -3.68 16.95
N CYS A 84 -0.17 -4.79 17.63
CA CYS A 84 -1.03 -5.82 17.06
C CYS A 84 -2.43 -5.29 16.73
N MET A 85 -3.03 -4.47 17.61
CA MET A 85 -4.33 -3.84 17.32
C MET A 85 -4.28 -2.94 16.09
N LEU A 86 -3.26 -2.09 15.98
CA LEU A 86 -3.07 -1.22 14.82
C LEU A 86 -2.86 -2.04 13.55
N TRP A 87 -1.93 -2.99 13.59
CA TRP A 87 -1.57 -3.85 12.47
C TRP A 87 -2.78 -4.56 11.89
N ASN A 88 -3.56 -5.20 12.74
CA ASN A 88 -4.76 -5.94 12.36
C ASN A 88 -5.90 -5.03 11.85
N SER A 89 -5.90 -3.74 12.22
CA SER A 89 -6.88 -2.78 11.71
C SER A 89 -6.57 -2.24 10.31
N ILE A 90 -5.30 -2.28 9.87
CA ILE A 90 -4.84 -1.66 8.61
C ILE A 90 -5.65 -2.15 7.39
N PRO A 91 -5.87 -3.44 7.15
CA PRO A 91 -6.61 -3.89 5.98
C PRO A 91 -8.01 -3.30 5.89
N SER A 92 -8.76 -3.29 7.00
CA SER A 92 -10.10 -2.71 7.07
C SER A 92 -10.10 -1.20 6.91
N GLN A 93 -9.05 -0.51 7.39
CA GLN A 93 -8.87 0.93 7.23
C GLN A 93 -8.60 1.31 5.77
N LEU A 94 -7.76 0.53 5.08
CA LEU A 94 -7.43 0.76 3.67
C LEU A 94 -8.58 0.41 2.71
N ALA A 95 -9.48 -0.49 3.11
CA ALA A 95 -10.64 -0.88 2.30
C ALA A 95 -11.71 0.20 2.20
N LYS A 96 -11.68 1.24 3.04
CA LYS A 96 -12.66 2.33 3.02
C LYS A 96 -12.46 3.26 1.83
N GLU A 97 -13.54 3.86 1.35
CA GLU A 97 -13.50 4.83 0.25
C GLU A 97 -12.64 6.05 0.59
N ASN A 98 -12.85 6.66 1.74
CA ASN A 98 -12.19 7.91 2.11
C ASN A 98 -10.74 7.75 2.58
N LYS A 99 -10.25 6.50 2.76
CA LYS A 99 -8.88 6.17 3.21
C LYS A 99 -8.43 6.88 4.51
N LYS A 100 -9.35 7.55 5.22
CA LYS A 100 -9.04 8.22 6.48
C LYS A 100 -8.86 7.17 7.58
N PHE A 101 -7.73 7.21 8.29
CA PHE A 101 -7.50 6.34 9.43
C PHE A 101 -8.35 6.77 10.63
N LEU A 102 -9.14 5.84 11.18
CA LEU A 102 -10.05 6.07 12.29
C LEU A 102 -9.62 5.23 13.50
N TYR A 103 -9.16 5.91 14.55
CA TYR A 103 -8.70 5.23 15.79
C TYR A 103 -9.81 4.48 16.51
N GLY A 104 -11.05 4.93 16.41
CA GLY A 104 -12.22 4.24 16.97
C GLY A 104 -12.47 2.85 16.34
N LEU A 105 -11.89 2.55 15.17
CA LEU A 105 -11.97 1.22 14.57
C LEU A 105 -10.83 0.29 14.99
N VAL A 106 -9.78 0.83 15.60
CA VAL A 106 -8.73 0.01 16.23
C VAL A 106 -9.26 -0.61 17.52
N ARG A 107 -9.96 0.22 18.30
CA ARG A 107 -10.67 -0.15 19.53
C ARG A 107 -11.81 0.84 19.73
N ASP A 108 -12.94 0.36 20.21
CA ASP A 108 -14.07 1.23 20.55
C ASP A 108 -13.64 2.32 21.55
N GLY A 109 -13.94 3.58 21.23
CA GLY A 109 -13.51 4.75 22.00
C GLY A 109 -12.02 5.10 21.88
N GLY A 110 -11.24 4.42 21.04
CA GLY A 110 -9.80 4.65 20.87
C GLY A 110 -9.48 6.06 20.37
N ARG A 111 -8.48 6.71 20.98
CA ARG A 111 -8.03 8.06 20.66
C ARG A 111 -6.64 8.03 20.02
N ALA A 112 -6.35 9.01 19.14
CA ALA A 112 -5.07 9.14 18.46
C ALA A 112 -3.86 9.08 19.42
N LYS A 113 -3.92 9.81 20.54
CA LYS A 113 -2.87 9.90 21.54
C LYS A 113 -2.47 8.54 22.15
N GLU A 114 -3.40 7.60 22.22
CA GLU A 114 -3.13 6.27 22.80
C GLU A 114 -2.25 5.40 21.90
N TYR A 115 -2.27 5.67 20.59
CA TYR A 115 -1.59 4.89 19.56
C TYR A 115 -0.41 5.61 18.92
N GLU A 116 -0.13 6.85 19.31
CA GLU A 116 0.89 7.68 18.68
C GLU A 116 2.27 7.01 18.69
N THR A 117 2.71 6.49 19.84
CA THR A 117 3.99 5.79 19.96
C THR A 117 4.02 4.50 19.13
N ALA A 118 2.90 3.78 19.06
CA ALA A 118 2.83 2.54 18.28
C ALA A 118 2.86 2.82 16.76
N ILE A 119 2.20 3.88 16.31
CA ILE A 119 2.27 4.32 14.91
C ILE A 119 3.69 4.79 14.57
N LEU A 120 4.31 5.57 15.45
CA LEU A 120 5.69 6.01 15.27
C LEU A 120 6.63 4.82 15.12
N TRP A 121 6.53 3.82 16.01
CA TRP A 121 7.33 2.60 15.94
C TRP A 121 7.16 1.86 14.60
N LEU A 122 5.92 1.66 14.13
CA LEU A 122 5.65 1.02 12.84
C LEU A 122 6.20 1.84 11.66
N THR A 123 6.20 3.15 11.77
CA THR A 123 6.74 4.07 10.76
C THR A 123 8.26 4.00 10.73
N ASP A 124 8.91 4.03 11.89
CA ASP A 124 10.37 3.95 12.03
C ASP A 124 10.92 2.62 11.52
N CYS A 125 10.16 1.53 11.70
CA CYS A 125 10.48 0.23 11.11
C CYS A 125 10.20 0.15 9.60
N GLY A 126 9.63 1.19 8.98
CA GLY A 126 9.28 1.20 7.56
C GLY A 126 8.11 0.29 7.17
N LEU A 127 7.34 -0.20 8.15
CA LEU A 127 6.20 -1.10 7.90
C LEU A 127 4.94 -0.35 7.46
N VAL A 128 4.79 0.90 7.88
CA VAL A 128 3.69 1.78 7.46
C VAL A 128 4.21 3.18 7.13
N TYR A 129 3.49 3.86 6.24
CA TYR A 129 3.74 5.26 5.91
C TYR A 129 2.51 6.08 6.30
N LYS A 130 2.73 7.12 7.10
CA LYS A 130 1.68 8.08 7.44
C LYS A 130 1.58 9.14 6.36
N ILE A 131 0.49 9.12 5.60
CA ILE A 131 0.20 10.13 4.58
C ILE A 131 -0.75 11.14 5.21
N ILE A 132 -0.37 12.41 5.15
CA ILE A 132 -1.21 13.53 5.60
C ILE A 132 -1.80 14.17 4.35
N ARG A 133 -3.14 14.23 4.27
CA ARG A 133 -3.81 14.97 3.23
C ARG A 133 -3.58 16.46 3.47
N ALA A 134 -2.90 17.11 2.55
CA ALA A 134 -2.85 18.57 2.49
C ALA A 134 -4.07 19.03 1.69
N ASP A 135 -5.01 19.70 2.32
CA ASP A 135 -5.98 20.51 1.59
C ASP A 135 -5.25 21.76 1.11
N ILE A 136 -4.77 21.73 -0.12
CA ILE A 136 -4.42 22.94 -0.82
C ILE A 136 -5.76 23.63 -1.04
N GLY A 137 -6.05 24.66 -0.25
CA GLY A 137 -7.14 25.58 -0.55
C GLY A 137 -6.84 26.19 -1.92
N ILE A 138 -7.41 25.63 -2.96
CA ILE A 138 -7.52 26.30 -4.24
C ILE A 138 -8.45 27.46 -3.91
N ARG A 139 -7.86 28.64 -3.65
CA ARG A 139 -8.64 29.88 -3.79
C ARG A 139 -9.11 29.89 -5.23
N ASP A 140 -10.41 29.90 -5.43
CA ASP A 140 -11.08 30.13 -6.72
C ASP A 140 -10.82 31.56 -7.19
N GLU A 141 -9.59 31.97 -7.35
CA GLU A 141 -9.16 33.26 -7.88
C GLU A 141 -8.08 33.08 -8.94
N TRP A 142 -8.33 32.15 -9.88
CA TRP A 142 -7.67 32.25 -11.16
C TRP A 142 -8.62 32.97 -12.14
N HIS A 143 -8.63 34.28 -12.09
CA HIS A 143 -9.18 35.11 -13.16
C HIS A 143 -8.08 35.25 -14.21
N PRO A 144 -8.29 34.77 -15.44
CA PRO A 144 -7.46 35.19 -16.54
C PRO A 144 -7.70 36.67 -16.72
N THR A 145 -6.70 37.49 -16.43
CA THR A 145 -6.72 38.91 -16.77
C THR A 145 -6.81 39.02 -18.27
N ASP A 146 -7.90 39.62 -18.72
CA ASP A 146 -8.07 40.19 -20.04
C ASP A 146 -6.85 41.06 -20.36
N ASN A 147 -6.07 40.66 -21.33
CA ASN A 147 -5.18 41.54 -22.05
C ASN A 147 -5.81 41.76 -23.41
N ALA A 148 -6.51 42.90 -23.50
CA ALA A 148 -6.78 43.59 -24.75
C ALA A 148 -5.51 44.14 -25.35
#